data_ebc8d6c541f2fa6bd631a4dc50974be0
#
_entry.id   ebc8d6c541f2fa6bd631a4dc50974be0
#
_cell.length_a   1.000
_cell.length_b   1.000
_cell.length_c   1.000
_cell.angle_alpha   90.00
_cell.angle_beta   90.00
_cell.angle_gamma   90.00
#
_symmetry.space_group_name_H-M   'P 1'
#
loop_
_entity.id
_entity.type
_entity.pdbx_description
1 polymer ?
#
loop_
_entity_poly.entity_id
_entity_poly.type
_entity_poly.pdbx_seq_one_letter_code
_entity_poly.pdbx_strand_id
1 'polypeptide(L)'
;MTLEELIYTRLVQEKELAESLAKYEGVPAVFLQKAPDDKAQGWGVSQYPRADYLVDMTADPERHSSGMVSVNVYSDDTGKPPEELAPLVRIALCDVVMQADDGAYCITWARTELFEMNDSQNPNTLVNGCSLTFLLIAFPQQITQAPDPALAMQEFLKRWETDALVINKDHIESFYEPSDFHPAIYVRISGTKKKRQTCALTWMECSMAIHVIAPTPEARNSWTR
;
A
#
# COMPACT_ATOMS: atom_id res chain seq x y z
N MET A 1 5.65 -11.31 7.25
CA MET A 1 4.25 -11.13 6.81
C MET A 1 4.24 -10.81 5.32
N THR A 2 3.33 -11.41 4.56
CA THR A 2 3.13 -11.07 3.15
C THR A 2 2.44 -9.72 3.00
N LEU A 3 2.45 -9.16 1.79
CA LEU A 3 1.74 -7.89 1.52
C LEU A 3 0.23 -8.02 1.77
N GLU A 4 -0.36 -9.17 1.39
CA GLU A 4 -1.78 -9.44 1.61
C GLU A 4 -2.13 -9.46 3.10
N GLU A 5 -1.28 -10.09 3.94
CA GLU A 5 -1.47 -10.10 5.39
C GLU A 5 -1.36 -8.69 6.01
N LEU A 6 -0.46 -7.86 5.48
CA LEU A 6 -0.33 -6.46 5.92
C LEU A 6 -1.57 -5.63 5.55
N ILE A 7 -2.08 -5.78 4.33
CA ILE A 7 -3.32 -5.11 3.89
C ILE A 7 -4.50 -5.54 4.76
N TYR A 8 -4.66 -6.85 5.00
CA TYR A 8 -5.68 -7.37 5.91
C TYR A 8 -5.56 -6.73 7.28
N THR A 9 -4.35 -6.73 7.84
CA THR A 9 -4.08 -6.19 9.18
C THR A 9 -4.48 -4.72 9.27
N ARG A 10 -4.14 -3.90 8.27
CA ARG A 10 -4.51 -2.48 8.23
C ARG A 10 -6.02 -2.28 8.17
N LEU A 11 -6.72 -3.03 7.32
CA LEU A 11 -8.18 -2.93 7.18
C LEU A 11 -8.92 -3.31 8.47
N VAL A 12 -8.46 -4.34 9.20
CA VAL A 12 -9.10 -4.77 10.46
C VAL A 12 -8.66 -3.95 11.68
N GLN A 13 -7.53 -3.24 11.60
CA GLN A 13 -7.06 -2.34 12.66
C GLN A 13 -7.68 -0.95 12.58
N GLU A 14 -8.16 -0.52 11.42
CA GLU A 14 -8.89 0.75 11.32
C GLU A 14 -10.21 0.64 12.10
N LYS A 15 -10.27 1.31 13.24
CA LYS A 15 -11.30 1.12 14.25
C LYS A 15 -12.71 1.34 13.73
N GLU A 16 -12.93 2.47 13.06
CA GLU A 16 -14.27 2.82 12.57
C GLU A 16 -14.73 1.87 11.46
N LEU A 17 -13.81 1.43 10.58
CA LEU A 17 -14.09 0.43 9.57
C LEU A 17 -14.43 -0.91 10.23
N ALA A 18 -13.59 -1.39 11.13
CA ALA A 18 -13.75 -2.66 11.83
C ALA A 18 -15.05 -2.76 12.64
N GLU A 19 -15.48 -1.65 13.26
CA GLU A 19 -16.75 -1.54 14.01
C GLU A 19 -17.96 -1.50 13.06
N SER A 20 -17.79 -1.00 11.85
CA SER A 20 -18.87 -0.88 10.86
C SER A 20 -19.11 -2.15 10.05
N LEU A 21 -18.09 -3.01 9.91
CA LEU A 21 -18.22 -4.27 9.17
C LEU A 21 -18.94 -5.35 9.97
N ALA A 22 -19.66 -6.23 9.27
CA ALA A 22 -20.19 -7.46 9.82
C ALA A 22 -19.06 -8.30 10.43
N LYS A 23 -19.43 -9.34 11.18
CA LYS A 23 -18.45 -10.26 11.78
C LYS A 23 -18.55 -11.64 11.16
N TYR A 24 -17.40 -12.21 10.82
CA TYR A 24 -17.25 -13.61 10.45
C TYR A 24 -16.26 -14.26 11.40
N GLU A 25 -16.67 -15.35 12.06
CA GLU A 25 -15.89 -16.01 13.13
C GLU A 25 -15.41 -15.06 14.24
N GLY A 26 -16.21 -14.01 14.50
CA GLY A 26 -15.92 -13.00 15.54
C GLY A 26 -14.97 -11.87 15.12
N VAL A 27 -14.39 -11.91 13.91
CA VAL A 27 -13.52 -10.85 13.38
C VAL A 27 -14.23 -10.00 12.31
N PRO A 28 -13.77 -8.78 11.99
CA PRO A 28 -14.34 -7.99 10.92
C PRO A 28 -14.35 -8.73 9.58
N ALA A 29 -15.44 -8.65 8.84
CA ALA A 29 -15.66 -9.36 7.59
C ALA A 29 -14.84 -8.75 6.43
N VAL A 30 -13.54 -9.03 6.44
CA VAL A 30 -12.55 -8.65 5.41
C VAL A 30 -11.95 -9.93 4.84
N PHE A 31 -11.99 -10.11 3.52
CA PHE A 31 -11.59 -11.34 2.88
C PHE A 31 -10.62 -11.12 1.72
N LEU A 32 -9.65 -12.02 1.58
CA LEU A 32 -8.81 -12.07 0.39
C LEU A 32 -9.60 -12.70 -0.76
N GLN A 33 -9.71 -11.98 -1.87
CA GLN A 33 -10.40 -12.36 -3.12
C GLN A 33 -11.91 -12.51 -3.01
N LYS A 34 -12.45 -13.32 -2.08
CA LYS A 34 -13.88 -13.63 -2.03
C LYS A 34 -14.34 -13.95 -0.60
N ALA A 35 -15.47 -13.39 -0.22
CA ALA A 35 -16.16 -13.76 1.02
C ALA A 35 -16.69 -15.20 0.96
N PRO A 36 -16.81 -15.87 2.12
CA PRO A 36 -17.55 -17.14 2.24
C PRO A 36 -19.00 -16.98 1.80
N ASP A 37 -19.63 -18.12 1.48
CA ASP A 37 -21.06 -18.13 1.14
C ASP A 37 -21.90 -17.59 2.31
N ASP A 38 -22.98 -16.89 2.01
CA ASP A 38 -23.86 -16.25 3.03
C ASP A 38 -24.50 -17.28 3.99
N LYS A 39 -24.58 -18.56 3.57
CA LYS A 39 -25.04 -19.67 4.40
C LYS A 39 -23.92 -20.36 5.19
N ALA A 40 -22.67 -19.91 5.05
CA ALA A 40 -21.57 -20.49 5.81
C ALA A 40 -21.78 -20.31 7.32
N GLN A 41 -21.40 -21.31 8.08
CA GLN A 41 -21.32 -21.18 9.53
C GLN A 41 -20.15 -20.26 9.86
N GLY A 42 -20.36 -19.27 10.69
CA GLY A 42 -19.32 -18.30 11.05
C GLY A 42 -19.78 -16.86 10.93
N TRP A 43 -20.80 -16.59 10.09
CA TRP A 43 -21.44 -15.28 10.06
C TRP A 43 -22.10 -14.95 11.39
N GLY A 44 -22.02 -13.68 11.79
CA GLY A 44 -22.71 -13.14 12.94
C GLY A 44 -24.20 -12.89 12.65
N VAL A 45 -24.70 -11.72 13.06
CA VAL A 45 -26.11 -11.34 12.86
C VAL A 45 -26.41 -11.01 11.40
N SER A 46 -25.42 -10.47 10.67
CA SER A 46 -25.51 -10.05 9.27
C SER A 46 -24.28 -10.46 8.50
N GLN A 47 -24.40 -10.57 7.17
CA GLN A 47 -23.29 -10.74 6.22
C GLN A 47 -22.81 -9.41 5.65
N TYR A 48 -23.51 -8.30 5.92
CA TYR A 48 -23.19 -6.96 5.45
C TYR A 48 -23.09 -5.97 6.62
N PRO A 49 -22.27 -4.89 6.48
CA PRO A 49 -21.32 -4.63 5.42
C PRO A 49 -20.11 -5.58 5.48
N ARG A 50 -19.55 -5.89 4.32
CA ARG A 50 -18.32 -6.71 4.20
C ARG A 50 -17.38 -6.13 3.17
N ALA A 51 -16.10 -6.49 3.25
CA ALA A 51 -15.10 -6.09 2.28
C ALA A 51 -14.35 -7.30 1.71
N ASP A 52 -13.99 -7.26 0.45
CA ASP A 52 -12.97 -8.12 -0.12
C ASP A 52 -11.84 -7.28 -0.74
N TYR A 53 -10.67 -7.88 -0.86
CA TYR A 53 -9.54 -7.23 -1.51
C TYR A 53 -8.75 -8.21 -2.36
N LEU A 54 -8.09 -7.65 -3.38
CA LEU A 54 -7.22 -8.38 -4.31
C LEU A 54 -5.95 -7.59 -4.52
N VAL A 55 -4.81 -8.28 -4.50
CA VAL A 55 -3.51 -7.73 -4.85
C VAL A 55 -3.09 -8.30 -6.21
N ASP A 56 -2.85 -7.42 -7.17
CA ASP A 56 -2.32 -7.76 -8.49
C ASP A 56 -0.93 -7.13 -8.64
N MET A 57 0.10 -7.95 -8.71
CA MET A 57 1.50 -7.55 -8.84
C MET A 57 1.92 -7.33 -10.30
N THR A 58 0.98 -7.16 -11.21
CA THR A 58 1.27 -6.82 -12.60
C THR A 58 1.66 -5.35 -12.71
N ALA A 59 2.93 -5.10 -13.04
CA ALA A 59 3.44 -3.75 -13.21
C ALA A 59 2.76 -3.01 -14.36
N ASP A 60 2.39 -1.74 -14.13
CA ASP A 60 1.89 -0.83 -15.15
C ASP A 60 2.90 0.30 -15.36
N PRO A 61 3.73 0.22 -16.43
CA PRO A 61 4.74 1.25 -16.72
C PRO A 61 4.14 2.63 -17.03
N GLU A 62 2.92 2.71 -17.56
CA GLU A 62 2.26 3.97 -17.90
C GLU A 62 1.84 4.72 -16.63
N ARG A 63 1.44 3.98 -15.61
CA ARG A 63 1.06 4.54 -14.29
C ARG A 63 2.21 4.57 -13.30
N HIS A 64 3.39 4.14 -13.70
CA HIS A 64 4.55 4.01 -12.82
C HIS A 64 4.27 3.18 -11.56
N SER A 65 3.37 2.17 -11.66
CA SER A 65 3.02 1.28 -10.56
C SER A 65 3.69 -0.08 -10.71
N SER A 66 3.96 -0.71 -9.58
CA SER A 66 4.46 -2.08 -9.48
C SER A 66 3.32 -3.10 -9.43
N GLY A 67 2.09 -2.63 -9.29
CA GLY A 67 0.89 -3.43 -9.19
C GLY A 67 -0.32 -2.58 -8.80
N MET A 68 -1.41 -3.26 -8.49
CA MET A 68 -2.65 -2.64 -8.00
C MET A 68 -3.22 -3.41 -6.81
N VAL A 69 -3.91 -2.69 -5.94
CA VAL A 69 -4.78 -3.26 -4.91
C VAL A 69 -6.20 -2.81 -5.19
N SER A 70 -7.12 -3.74 -5.26
CA SER A 70 -8.55 -3.46 -5.36
C SER A 70 -9.21 -3.84 -4.05
N VAL A 71 -10.03 -2.95 -3.50
CA VAL A 71 -10.85 -3.22 -2.30
C VAL A 71 -12.29 -2.95 -2.66
N ASN A 72 -13.14 -3.96 -2.54
CA ASN A 72 -14.57 -3.82 -2.74
C ASN A 72 -15.26 -3.84 -1.39
N VAL A 73 -16.16 -2.91 -1.17
CA VAL A 73 -17.01 -2.86 0.02
C VAL A 73 -18.45 -3.03 -0.41
N TYR A 74 -19.15 -3.91 0.27
CA TYR A 74 -20.54 -4.26 -0.03
C TYR A 74 -21.40 -3.95 1.19
N SER A 75 -22.55 -3.34 0.99
CA SER A 75 -23.55 -3.08 2.02
C SER A 75 -24.95 -3.35 1.50
N ASP A 76 -25.81 -3.80 2.39
CA ASP A 76 -27.25 -3.85 2.18
C ASP A 76 -27.94 -2.62 2.81
N ASP A 77 -29.26 -2.57 2.75
CA ASP A 77 -30.04 -1.45 3.28
C ASP A 77 -29.99 -1.33 4.81
N THR A 78 -29.39 -2.29 5.51
CA THR A 78 -29.36 -2.33 6.98
C THR A 78 -28.01 -1.85 7.55
N GLY A 79 -26.96 -1.85 6.76
CA GLY A 79 -25.61 -1.46 7.15
C GLY A 79 -25.26 -0.01 6.81
N LYS A 80 -24.04 0.42 7.18
CA LYS A 80 -23.47 1.69 6.70
C LYS A 80 -23.36 1.67 5.17
N PRO A 81 -23.73 2.75 4.48
CA PRO A 81 -23.61 2.82 3.03
C PRO A 81 -22.16 2.80 2.57
N PRO A 82 -21.85 2.26 1.37
CA PRO A 82 -20.48 2.15 0.86
C PRO A 82 -19.76 3.49 0.77
N GLU A 83 -20.47 4.58 0.53
CA GLU A 83 -19.94 5.94 0.44
C GLU A 83 -19.32 6.43 1.78
N GLU A 84 -19.85 5.95 2.91
CA GLU A 84 -19.29 6.25 4.23
C GLU A 84 -18.14 5.32 4.60
N LEU A 85 -18.09 4.10 4.02
CA LEU A 85 -17.03 3.13 4.27
C LEU A 85 -15.79 3.37 3.40
N ALA A 86 -15.97 3.86 2.17
CA ALA A 86 -14.87 4.12 1.25
C ALA A 86 -13.78 5.07 1.81
N PRO A 87 -14.10 6.18 2.49
CA PRO A 87 -13.11 7.03 3.13
C PRO A 87 -12.30 6.29 4.20
N LEU A 88 -12.93 5.37 4.97
CA LEU A 88 -12.26 4.61 6.02
C LEU A 88 -11.25 3.61 5.46
N VAL A 89 -11.60 2.95 4.33
CA VAL A 89 -10.66 2.10 3.59
C VAL A 89 -9.47 2.92 3.08
N ARG A 90 -9.70 4.14 2.60
CA ARG A 90 -8.63 5.04 2.16
C ARG A 90 -7.71 5.44 3.32
N ILE A 91 -8.27 5.79 4.48
CA ILE A 91 -7.50 6.11 5.68
C ILE A 91 -6.63 4.92 6.10
N ALA A 92 -7.16 3.70 6.03
CA ALA A 92 -6.43 2.49 6.39
C ALA A 92 -5.21 2.24 5.50
N LEU A 93 -5.29 2.54 4.19
CA LEU A 93 -4.31 2.07 3.21
C LEU A 93 -3.45 3.16 2.57
N CYS A 94 -3.98 4.39 2.39
CA CYS A 94 -3.26 5.43 1.66
C CYS A 94 -2.01 5.92 2.38
N ASP A 95 -0.96 6.09 1.58
CA ASP A 95 0.30 6.76 1.98
C ASP A 95 1.00 6.11 3.19
N VAL A 96 0.72 4.83 3.45
CA VAL A 96 1.38 4.02 4.47
C VAL A 96 2.47 3.19 3.81
N VAL A 97 3.68 3.23 4.37
CA VAL A 97 4.76 2.31 4.00
C VAL A 97 4.60 1.03 4.78
N MET A 98 4.47 -0.08 4.06
CA MET A 98 4.29 -1.44 4.61
C MET A 98 5.54 -2.25 4.36
N GLN A 99 6.09 -2.88 5.40
CA GLN A 99 7.25 -3.76 5.29
C GLN A 99 6.81 -5.22 5.23
N ALA A 100 6.86 -5.79 4.04
CA ALA A 100 6.68 -7.22 3.81
C ALA A 100 8.02 -7.98 3.83
N ASP A 101 7.94 -9.31 3.74
CA ASP A 101 9.12 -10.18 3.78
C ASP A 101 10.05 -9.98 2.56
N ASP A 102 9.51 -9.56 1.44
CA ASP A 102 10.19 -9.37 0.14
C ASP A 102 10.57 -7.91 -0.17
N GLY A 103 10.10 -6.94 0.61
CA GLY A 103 10.40 -5.52 0.42
C GLY A 103 9.40 -4.59 1.10
N ALA A 104 9.61 -3.30 0.91
CA ALA A 104 8.66 -2.30 1.36
C ALA A 104 7.73 -1.89 0.22
N TYR A 105 6.51 -1.51 0.58
CA TYR A 105 5.46 -1.11 -0.35
C TYR A 105 4.76 0.15 0.14
N CYS A 106 4.27 0.97 -0.81
CA CYS A 106 3.38 2.09 -0.53
C CYS A 106 2.17 1.99 -1.44
N ILE A 107 1.00 2.33 -0.90
CA ILE A 107 -0.28 2.26 -1.61
C ILE A 107 -0.84 3.66 -1.77
N THR A 108 -1.16 4.06 -3.00
CA THR A 108 -1.74 5.37 -3.32
C THR A 108 -3.11 5.18 -3.96
N TRP A 109 -4.12 5.88 -3.44
CA TRP A 109 -5.47 5.83 -4.01
C TRP A 109 -5.51 6.39 -5.44
N ALA A 110 -6.18 5.66 -6.34
CA ALA A 110 -6.35 6.04 -7.74
C ALA A 110 -7.78 6.46 -8.06
N ARG A 111 -8.77 5.63 -7.67
CA ARG A 111 -10.18 5.90 -7.97
C ARG A 111 -11.11 5.11 -7.04
N THR A 112 -12.39 5.56 -7.00
CA THR A 112 -13.50 4.85 -6.38
C THR A 112 -14.66 4.82 -7.35
N GLU A 113 -15.28 3.66 -7.54
CA GLU A 113 -16.42 3.44 -8.41
C GLU A 113 -17.55 2.84 -7.60
N LEU A 114 -18.75 3.41 -7.70
CA LEU A 114 -19.96 2.88 -7.06
C LEU A 114 -20.63 1.88 -8.00
N PHE A 115 -21.22 0.84 -7.44
CA PHE A 115 -22.01 -0.15 -8.18
C PHE A 115 -23.17 -0.66 -7.35
N GLU A 116 -24.17 -1.19 -8.05
CA GLU A 116 -25.30 -1.89 -7.45
C GLU A 116 -25.39 -3.29 -8.05
N MET A 117 -25.73 -4.25 -7.24
CA MET A 117 -25.94 -5.64 -7.68
C MET A 117 -27.01 -6.33 -6.83
N ASN A 118 -27.65 -7.34 -7.39
CA ASN A 118 -28.46 -8.23 -6.59
C ASN A 118 -27.55 -9.27 -5.92
N ASP A 119 -27.86 -9.60 -4.67
CA ASP A 119 -27.18 -10.68 -3.98
C ASP A 119 -27.34 -11.99 -4.74
N SER A 120 -26.23 -12.69 -4.99
CA SER A 120 -26.23 -13.93 -5.77
C SER A 120 -27.00 -15.08 -5.10
N GLN A 121 -27.15 -15.05 -3.80
CA GLN A 121 -27.83 -16.09 -3.01
C GLN A 121 -29.24 -15.66 -2.59
N ASN A 122 -29.50 -14.37 -2.52
CA ASN A 122 -30.81 -13.80 -2.26
C ASN A 122 -31.13 -12.69 -3.31
N PRO A 123 -31.62 -13.05 -4.49
CA PRO A 123 -31.85 -12.11 -5.60
C PRO A 123 -32.80 -10.94 -5.29
N ASN A 124 -33.53 -11.00 -4.19
CA ASN A 124 -34.41 -9.92 -3.71
C ASN A 124 -33.68 -8.89 -2.83
N THR A 125 -32.45 -9.16 -2.45
CA THR A 125 -31.60 -8.24 -1.68
C THR A 125 -30.77 -7.42 -2.64
N LEU A 126 -30.98 -6.10 -2.65
CA LEU A 126 -30.13 -5.16 -3.34
C LEU A 126 -28.88 -4.93 -2.48
N VAL A 127 -27.72 -5.06 -3.09
CA VAL A 127 -26.43 -4.78 -2.49
C VAL A 127 -25.81 -3.60 -3.19
N ASN A 128 -25.57 -2.55 -2.43
CA ASN A 128 -24.81 -1.38 -2.86
C ASN A 128 -23.32 -1.62 -2.57
N GLY A 129 -22.46 -1.23 -3.48
CA GLY A 129 -21.04 -1.43 -3.29
C GLY A 129 -20.19 -0.28 -3.80
N CYS A 130 -18.96 -0.22 -3.33
CA CYS A 130 -17.94 0.61 -3.92
C CYS A 130 -16.65 -0.22 -4.15
N SER A 131 -16.04 0.01 -5.30
CA SER A 131 -14.74 -0.54 -5.67
C SER A 131 -13.69 0.56 -5.58
N LEU A 132 -12.72 0.39 -4.68
CA LEU A 132 -11.57 1.29 -4.55
C LEU A 132 -10.37 0.65 -5.25
N THR A 133 -9.75 1.39 -6.15
CA THR A 133 -8.52 0.99 -6.82
C THR A 133 -7.37 1.83 -6.29
N PHE A 134 -6.30 1.15 -5.90
CA PHE A 134 -5.06 1.76 -5.44
C PHE A 134 -3.90 1.33 -6.34
N LEU A 135 -2.97 2.24 -6.58
CA LEU A 135 -1.69 1.93 -7.19
C LEU A 135 -0.73 1.44 -6.12
N LEU A 136 -0.02 0.37 -6.42
CA LEU A 136 0.99 -0.21 -5.57
C LEU A 136 2.37 0.20 -6.07
N ILE A 137 3.20 0.74 -5.19
CA ILE A 137 4.59 1.12 -5.46
C ILE A 137 5.48 0.23 -4.59
N ALA A 138 6.31 -0.59 -5.23
CA ALA A 138 7.25 -1.46 -4.54
C ALA A 138 8.61 -0.78 -4.39
N PHE A 139 9.22 -0.97 -3.23
CA PHE A 139 10.58 -0.57 -2.90
C PHE A 139 11.41 -1.82 -2.59
N PRO A 140 11.85 -2.55 -3.63
CA PRO A 140 12.55 -3.80 -3.42
C PRO A 140 13.86 -3.59 -2.68
N GLN A 141 14.21 -4.53 -1.81
CA GLN A 141 15.50 -4.54 -1.17
C GLN A 141 16.60 -4.74 -2.23
N GLN A 142 17.53 -3.80 -2.31
CA GLN A 142 18.62 -3.88 -3.26
C GLN A 142 19.72 -4.80 -2.74
N ILE A 143 20.12 -5.77 -3.56
CA ILE A 143 21.33 -6.56 -3.31
C ILE A 143 22.53 -5.70 -3.69
N THR A 144 23.37 -5.41 -2.72
CA THR A 144 24.48 -4.49 -2.89
C THR A 144 25.82 -5.22 -3.06
N GLN A 145 26.68 -4.68 -3.93
CA GLN A 145 28.07 -5.06 -4.04
C GLN A 145 28.94 -3.83 -3.78
N ALA A 146 29.96 -3.97 -2.95
CA ALA A 146 30.85 -2.86 -2.64
C ALA A 146 31.78 -2.55 -3.84
N PRO A 147 31.98 -1.28 -4.18
CA PRO A 147 31.37 -0.07 -3.63
C PRO A 147 29.96 0.15 -4.19
N ASP A 148 28.98 0.37 -3.30
CA ASP A 148 27.59 0.61 -3.68
C ASP A 148 27.22 2.09 -3.47
N PRO A 149 26.94 2.85 -4.53
CA PRO A 149 26.60 4.27 -4.41
C PRO A 149 25.19 4.47 -3.79
N ALA A 150 24.24 3.55 -3.97
CA ALA A 150 22.93 3.67 -3.37
C ALA A 150 23.01 3.49 -1.85
N LEU A 151 23.74 2.51 -1.38
CA LEU A 151 24.01 2.31 0.05
C LEU A 151 24.73 3.53 0.67
N ALA A 152 25.75 4.06 -0.01
CA ALA A 152 26.45 5.26 0.45
C ALA A 152 25.51 6.48 0.55
N MET A 153 24.58 6.63 -0.39
CA MET A 153 23.59 7.69 -0.36
C MET A 153 22.55 7.47 0.76
N GLN A 154 22.10 6.24 0.98
CA GLN A 154 21.22 5.91 2.11
C GLN A 154 21.88 6.23 3.45
N GLU A 155 23.17 5.91 3.62
CA GLU A 155 23.93 6.25 4.83
C GLU A 155 24.13 7.77 5.01
N PHE A 156 24.34 8.49 3.91
CA PHE A 156 24.40 9.94 3.92
C PHE A 156 23.06 10.54 4.35
N LEU A 157 21.95 10.15 3.72
CA LEU A 157 20.61 10.64 4.04
C LEU A 157 20.25 10.33 5.49
N LYS A 158 20.45 9.11 5.97
CA LYS A 158 20.18 8.76 7.37
C LYS A 158 20.93 9.63 8.38
N ARG A 159 22.12 10.11 8.01
CA ARG A 159 22.93 10.98 8.89
C ARG A 159 22.49 12.43 8.89
N TRP A 160 22.03 12.93 7.73
CA TRP A 160 21.75 14.36 7.54
C TRP A 160 20.26 14.67 7.61
N GLU A 161 19.40 13.76 7.20
CA GLU A 161 17.95 13.87 7.24
C GLU A 161 17.40 13.00 8.37
N THR A 162 17.68 13.39 9.61
CA THR A 162 17.36 12.58 10.80
C THR A 162 15.87 12.38 11.03
N ASP A 163 15.04 13.24 10.46
CA ASP A 163 13.58 13.20 10.59
C ASP A 163 12.91 12.34 9.51
N ALA A 164 13.68 11.87 8.52
CA ALA A 164 13.17 11.02 7.46
C ALA A 164 13.47 9.54 7.73
N LEU A 165 12.51 8.67 7.42
CA LEU A 165 12.76 7.22 7.34
C LEU A 165 13.49 6.91 6.04
N VAL A 166 14.65 6.27 6.09
CA VAL A 166 15.35 5.79 4.89
C VAL A 166 15.04 4.31 4.69
N ILE A 167 14.16 4.01 3.73
CA ILE A 167 13.76 2.64 3.38
C ILE A 167 15.00 1.81 3.02
N ASN A 168 15.07 0.58 3.50
CA ASN A 168 16.20 -0.36 3.44
C ASN A 168 17.39 -0.03 4.36
N LYS A 169 17.37 1.10 5.04
CA LYS A 169 18.43 1.47 6.01
C LYS A 169 17.91 1.52 7.44
N ASP A 170 16.69 2.00 7.60
CA ASP A 170 16.01 2.06 8.89
C ASP A 170 15.13 0.84 9.11
N HIS A 171 14.96 0.48 10.35
CA HIS A 171 14.06 -0.61 10.71
C HIS A 171 12.62 -0.14 10.62
N ILE A 172 11.81 -0.88 9.88
CA ILE A 172 10.36 -0.72 9.82
C ILE A 172 9.76 -1.98 10.43
N GLU A 173 8.98 -1.86 11.51
CA GLU A 173 8.36 -3.03 12.15
C GLU A 173 7.37 -3.71 11.21
N SER A 174 6.30 -3.04 10.83
CA SER A 174 5.34 -3.50 9.82
C SER A 174 4.76 -2.34 9.03
N PHE A 175 4.54 -1.20 9.70
CA PHE A 175 3.93 -0.01 9.13
C PHE A 175 4.69 1.24 9.52
N TYR A 176 4.80 2.18 8.59
CA TYR A 176 5.27 3.52 8.82
C TYR A 176 4.32 4.50 8.12
N GLU A 177 3.83 5.48 8.86
CA GLU A 177 2.94 6.52 8.36
C GLU A 177 3.75 7.80 8.13
N PRO A 178 4.14 8.10 6.87
CA PRO A 178 4.84 9.33 6.56
C PRO A 178 4.00 10.55 6.92
N SER A 179 4.65 11.58 7.41
CA SER A 179 4.06 12.90 7.62
C SER A 179 4.83 13.97 6.85
N ASP A 180 4.33 15.20 6.84
CA ASP A 180 5.00 16.31 6.16
C ASP A 180 6.37 16.63 6.76
N PHE A 181 6.56 16.35 8.04
CA PHE A 181 7.82 16.54 8.76
C PHE A 181 8.68 15.29 8.86
N HIS A 182 8.09 14.12 8.66
CA HIS A 182 8.75 12.82 8.75
C HIS A 182 8.43 11.98 7.50
N PRO A 183 8.99 12.33 6.34
CA PRO A 183 8.77 11.58 5.11
C PRO A 183 9.49 10.24 5.14
N ALA A 184 9.15 9.36 4.19
CA ALA A 184 9.96 8.21 3.88
C ALA A 184 10.75 8.45 2.59
N ILE A 185 12.00 7.98 2.54
CA ILE A 185 12.89 8.16 1.40
C ILE A 185 13.39 6.80 0.92
N TYR A 186 13.30 6.57 -0.39
CA TYR A 186 13.86 5.40 -1.04
C TYR A 186 14.86 5.81 -2.11
N VAL A 187 16.04 5.18 -2.12
CA VAL A 187 17.12 5.47 -3.07
C VAL A 187 17.39 4.24 -3.91
N ARG A 188 17.46 4.41 -5.22
CA ARG A 188 17.87 3.36 -6.15
C ARG A 188 18.80 3.88 -7.24
N ILE A 189 19.62 2.99 -7.78
CA ILE A 189 20.40 3.28 -8.98
C ILE A 189 19.45 3.25 -10.19
N SER A 190 19.39 4.35 -10.94
CA SER A 190 18.58 4.46 -12.15
C SER A 190 19.40 4.22 -13.43
N GLY A 191 20.72 4.31 -13.34
CA GLY A 191 21.60 4.04 -14.47
C GLY A 191 23.07 4.10 -14.10
N THR A 192 23.90 3.43 -14.91
CA THR A 192 25.36 3.49 -14.79
C THR A 192 25.98 3.74 -16.15
N LYS A 193 27.00 4.57 -16.20
CA LYS A 193 27.74 4.88 -17.42
C LYS A 193 29.25 4.84 -17.16
N LYS A 194 29.96 4.08 -17.97
CA LYS A 194 31.42 4.08 -17.96
C LYS A 194 31.94 5.39 -18.54
N LYS A 195 32.73 6.13 -17.78
CA LYS A 195 33.34 7.41 -18.22
C LYS A 195 34.74 7.22 -18.75
N ARG A 196 35.57 6.47 -18.06
CA ARG A 196 36.97 6.27 -18.39
C ARG A 196 37.43 4.90 -17.91
N GLN A 197 38.37 4.31 -18.64
CA GLN A 197 39.03 3.08 -18.25
C GLN A 197 40.55 3.22 -18.47
N THR A 198 41.32 2.70 -17.52
CA THR A 198 42.76 2.45 -17.65
C THR A 198 43.01 0.95 -17.45
N CYS A 199 44.25 0.53 -17.50
CA CYS A 199 44.63 -0.85 -17.24
C CYS A 199 44.34 -1.32 -15.80
N ALA A 200 44.24 -0.39 -14.85
CA ALA A 200 44.07 -0.67 -13.44
C ALA A 200 42.71 -0.23 -12.86
N LEU A 201 42.05 0.77 -13.48
CA LEU A 201 40.87 1.42 -12.91
C LEU A 201 39.81 1.71 -13.96
N THR A 202 38.55 1.61 -13.54
CA THR A 202 37.38 2.07 -14.32
C THR A 202 36.62 3.13 -13.53
N TRP A 203 36.40 4.29 -14.12
CA TRP A 203 35.52 5.33 -13.59
C TRP A 203 34.10 5.13 -14.09
N MET A 204 33.17 5.02 -13.16
CA MET A 204 31.76 4.90 -13.45
C MET A 204 31.03 6.16 -12.97
N GLU A 205 30.08 6.62 -13.76
CA GLU A 205 29.07 7.58 -13.35
C GLU A 205 27.80 6.80 -13.03
N CYS A 206 27.27 7.01 -11.82
CA CYS A 206 26.02 6.39 -11.38
C CYS A 206 24.95 7.47 -11.26
N SER A 207 23.84 7.30 -11.94
CA SER A 207 22.64 8.09 -11.74
C SER A 207 21.77 7.41 -10.70
N MET A 208 21.27 8.18 -9.74
CA MET A 208 20.38 7.69 -8.68
C MET A 208 19.04 8.39 -8.76
N ALA A 209 17.97 7.67 -8.48
CA ALA A 209 16.64 8.20 -8.26
C ALA A 209 16.37 8.18 -6.75
N ILE A 210 15.92 9.31 -6.21
CA ILE A 210 15.49 9.46 -4.83
C ILE A 210 13.98 9.66 -4.88
N HIS A 211 13.25 8.75 -4.25
CA HIS A 211 11.80 8.83 -4.10
C HIS A 211 11.49 9.36 -2.72
N VAL A 212 10.69 10.42 -2.64
CA VAL A 212 10.22 11.00 -1.38
C VAL A 212 8.72 10.72 -1.25
N ILE A 213 8.34 10.12 -0.15
CA ILE A 213 6.96 9.79 0.20
C ILE A 213 6.54 10.71 1.34
N ALA A 214 5.62 11.61 1.06
CA ALA A 214 5.02 12.52 2.03
C ALA A 214 3.56 12.79 1.63
N PRO A 215 2.66 13.04 2.61
CA PRO A 215 1.22 13.19 2.34
C PRO A 215 0.89 14.35 1.42
N THR A 216 1.48 15.53 1.66
CA THR A 216 1.15 16.74 0.90
C THR A 216 2.13 17.03 -0.23
N PRO A 217 1.66 17.63 -1.35
CA PRO A 217 2.54 18.10 -2.43
C PRO A 217 3.55 19.14 -1.96
N GLU A 218 3.17 20.00 -1.02
CA GLU A 218 4.01 21.05 -0.45
C GLU A 218 5.20 20.44 0.30
N ALA A 219 4.95 19.44 1.13
CA ALA A 219 6.01 18.72 1.83
C ALA A 219 6.94 18.01 0.83
N ARG A 220 6.42 17.30 -0.15
CA ARG A 220 7.23 16.67 -1.20
C ARG A 220 8.15 17.67 -1.88
N ASN A 221 7.65 18.84 -2.23
CA ASN A 221 8.44 19.90 -2.87
C ASN A 221 9.50 20.50 -1.95
N SER A 222 9.28 20.56 -0.63
CA SER A 222 10.25 21.09 0.33
C SER A 222 11.45 20.16 0.48
N TRP A 223 11.25 18.85 0.40
CA TRP A 223 12.29 17.83 0.51
C TRP A 223 13.10 17.59 -0.77
N THR A 224 12.67 18.15 -1.91
CA THR A 224 13.35 18.02 -3.21
C THR A 224 14.22 19.23 -3.57
N ARG A 225 14.36 20.22 -2.69
CA ARG A 225 15.23 21.40 -2.84
C ARG A 225 16.58 21.20 -2.16
#